data_c59798874f5f2b8e16d355fa66d52a1f
#
_entry.id   c59798874f5f2b8e16d355fa66d52a1f
#
_cell.length_a   1.000
_cell.length_b   1.000
_cell.length_c   1.000
_cell.angle_alpha   90.00
_cell.angle_beta   90.00
_cell.angle_gamma   90.00
#
_symmetry.space_group_name_H-M   'P 1'
#
loop_
_entity.id
_entity.type
_entity.pdbx_description
1 polymer ?
#
loop_
_entity_poly.entity_id
_entity_poly.type
_entity_poly.pdbx_seq_one_letter_code
_entity_poly.pdbx_strand_id
1 'polypeptide(L)'
;DIVPGGRKACTLVPQKQLRPQPEPYDLQLYFAPLKQARLDYMVQKAVEMGAGYLQPVITRYTQVQKLNAERMQANMLEAAEQCGILTVPEMGAPIALERMLETWPLEQSNRVLIFCDELAEAPASAQGLTAIDGRPLAVLIGPEGGFSEDERHLLHSKSFVHALSLGPRILRADTAAVAALAIIQAFIGDYR
;
A
#
# COMPACT_ATOMS: atom_id res chain seq x y z
N ASP A 1 -6.58 22.11 26.52
CA ASP A 1 -6.93 23.54 26.55
C ASP A 1 -6.53 24.22 25.25
N ILE A 2 -7.30 25.24 24.86
CA ILE A 2 -7.00 26.09 23.70
C ILE A 2 -6.53 27.44 24.22
N VAL A 3 -5.30 27.84 23.88
CA VAL A 3 -4.75 29.15 24.23
C VAL A 3 -4.73 30.01 22.96
N PRO A 4 -5.43 31.17 22.96
CA PRO A 4 -5.41 32.06 21.79
C PRO A 4 -3.99 32.55 21.48
N GLY A 5 -3.55 32.42 20.22
CA GLY A 5 -2.23 32.85 19.73
C GLY A 5 -2.30 34.06 18.79
N GLY A 6 -3.40 34.84 18.81
CA GLY A 6 -3.64 35.97 17.95
C GLY A 6 -4.87 35.79 17.05
N ARG A 7 -5.02 36.63 16.01
CA ARG A 7 -6.23 36.62 15.14
C ARG A 7 -6.40 35.35 14.27
N LYS A 8 -5.34 34.60 14.01
CA LYS A 8 -5.35 33.47 13.08
C LYS A 8 -4.61 32.21 13.61
N ALA A 9 -4.26 32.19 14.88
CA ALA A 9 -3.52 31.09 15.48
C ALA A 9 -4.05 30.77 16.88
N CYS A 10 -3.93 29.51 17.28
CA CYS A 10 -4.12 29.06 18.66
C CYS A 10 -3.05 28.03 19.00
N THR A 11 -2.75 27.90 20.29
CA THR A 11 -1.90 26.83 20.80
C THR A 11 -2.78 25.81 21.51
N LEU A 12 -2.61 24.54 21.16
CA LEU A 12 -3.27 23.44 21.84
C LEU A 12 -2.36 22.93 22.95
N VAL A 13 -2.87 22.88 24.18
CA VAL A 13 -2.16 22.32 25.32
C VAL A 13 -2.81 21.00 25.70
N PRO A 14 -2.20 19.84 25.36
CA PRO A 14 -2.70 18.53 25.76
C PRO A 14 -2.73 18.42 27.29
N GLN A 15 -3.84 17.95 27.86
CA GLN A 15 -4.01 17.79 29.30
C GLN A 15 -3.83 16.34 29.74
N LYS A 16 -4.23 15.41 28.90
CA LYS A 16 -4.21 13.97 29.21
C LYS A 16 -4.07 13.16 27.94
N GLN A 17 -3.21 12.16 27.97
CA GLN A 17 -3.19 11.11 26.96
C GLN A 17 -4.37 10.17 27.20
N LEU A 18 -5.24 10.01 26.19
CA LEU A 18 -6.44 9.16 26.28
C LEU A 18 -6.17 7.72 25.85
N ARG A 19 -5.24 7.50 24.93
CA ARG A 19 -4.78 6.21 24.45
C ARG A 19 -3.33 6.27 23.99
N PRO A 20 -2.55 5.18 24.08
CA PRO A 20 -1.22 5.13 23.51
C PRO A 20 -1.32 5.14 21.97
N GLN A 21 -0.26 5.62 21.31
CA GLN A 21 -0.11 5.42 19.87
C GLN A 21 0.30 3.95 19.66
N PRO A 22 -0.44 3.21 18.83
CA PRO A 22 -0.05 1.83 18.48
C PRO A 22 1.18 1.85 17.57
N GLU A 23 1.88 0.70 17.48
CA GLU A 23 2.87 0.49 16.43
C GLU A 23 2.21 0.49 15.05
N PRO A 24 2.91 0.96 14.00
CA PRO A 24 2.42 0.86 12.63
C PRO A 24 2.13 -0.60 12.27
N TYR A 25 1.00 -0.83 11.59
CA TYR A 25 0.71 -2.16 11.08
C TYR A 25 1.69 -2.52 9.95
N ASP A 26 2.27 -3.73 10.02
CA ASP A 26 3.30 -4.16 9.08
C ASP A 26 2.73 -4.74 7.78
N LEU A 27 1.91 -3.94 7.10
CA LEU A 27 1.43 -4.16 5.74
C LEU A 27 1.91 -3.02 4.85
N GLN A 28 2.54 -3.36 3.73
CA GLN A 28 3.09 -2.36 2.80
C GLN A 28 2.33 -2.40 1.48
N LEU A 29 2.05 -1.23 0.89
CA LEU A 29 1.50 -1.11 -0.46
C LEU A 29 2.56 -0.59 -1.42
N TYR A 30 2.93 -1.41 -2.38
CA TYR A 30 3.74 -1.08 -3.55
C TYR A 30 2.80 -0.85 -4.73
N PHE A 31 2.92 0.28 -5.40
CA PHE A 31 1.96 0.64 -6.44
C PHE A 31 2.60 1.43 -7.57
N ALA A 32 2.19 1.17 -8.79
CA ALA A 32 2.53 2.04 -9.90
C ALA A 32 1.74 3.37 -9.78
N PRO A 33 2.40 4.53 -9.89
CA PRO A 33 1.74 5.83 -9.83
C PRO A 33 0.63 5.99 -10.88
N LEU A 34 -0.56 6.37 -10.41
CA LEU A 34 -1.75 6.61 -11.23
C LEU A 34 -1.94 8.11 -11.53
N LYS A 35 -2.87 8.44 -12.43
CA LYS A 35 -3.31 9.82 -12.63
C LYS A 35 -3.94 10.38 -11.36
N GLN A 36 -3.71 11.67 -11.11
CA GLN A 36 -3.84 12.34 -9.81
C GLN A 36 -5.08 11.97 -8.98
N ALA A 37 -6.29 12.09 -9.53
CA ALA A 37 -7.52 11.83 -8.75
C ALA A 37 -7.62 10.37 -8.25
N ARG A 38 -7.13 9.41 -9.03
CA ARG A 38 -7.10 7.99 -8.62
C ARG A 38 -5.97 7.68 -7.65
N LEU A 39 -4.83 8.36 -7.84
CA LEU A 39 -3.72 8.25 -6.91
C LEU A 39 -4.11 8.76 -5.53
N ASP A 40 -4.76 9.93 -5.46
CA ASP A 40 -5.24 10.50 -4.20
C ASP A 40 -6.21 9.53 -3.50
N TYR A 41 -7.17 8.98 -4.25
CA TYR A 41 -8.11 7.98 -3.73
C TYR A 41 -7.41 6.72 -3.23
N MET A 42 -6.48 6.14 -4.03
CA MET A 42 -5.76 4.93 -3.66
C MET A 42 -4.92 5.13 -2.39
N VAL A 43 -4.23 6.26 -2.26
CA VAL A 43 -3.43 6.60 -1.08
C VAL A 43 -4.31 6.73 0.17
N GLN A 44 -5.44 7.43 0.09
CA GLN A 44 -6.40 7.52 1.19
C GLN A 44 -6.91 6.14 1.60
N LYS A 45 -7.35 5.32 0.64
CA LYS A 45 -7.86 3.97 0.92
C LYS A 45 -6.78 3.02 1.46
N ALA A 46 -5.53 3.17 1.03
CA ALA A 46 -4.43 2.38 1.60
C ALA A 46 -4.26 2.64 3.10
N VAL A 47 -4.33 3.91 3.52
CA VAL A 47 -4.31 4.29 4.95
C VAL A 47 -5.50 3.70 5.70
N GLU A 48 -6.71 3.89 5.18
CA GLU A 48 -7.95 3.37 5.78
C GLU A 48 -7.94 1.84 5.93
N MET A 49 -7.28 1.14 4.99
CA MET A 49 -7.14 -0.31 4.96
C MET A 49 -5.89 -0.82 5.73
N GLY A 50 -5.23 0.04 6.50
CA GLY A 50 -4.17 -0.34 7.42
C GLY A 50 -2.79 -0.50 6.80
N ALA A 51 -2.51 0.03 5.61
CA ALA A 51 -1.15 0.04 5.09
C ALA A 51 -0.27 0.97 5.94
N GLY A 52 0.83 0.44 6.51
CA GLY A 52 1.80 1.20 7.32
C GLY A 52 2.94 1.81 6.51
N TYR A 53 3.10 1.41 5.24
CA TYR A 53 4.11 1.94 4.33
C TYR A 53 3.62 1.93 2.88
N LEU A 54 3.88 3.01 2.15
CA LEU A 54 3.51 3.17 0.75
C LEU A 54 4.76 3.36 -0.11
N GLN A 55 4.95 2.51 -1.14
CA GLN A 55 6.11 2.56 -2.03
C GLN A 55 5.66 2.75 -3.49
N PRO A 56 5.90 3.93 -4.08
CA PRO A 56 5.70 4.11 -5.51
C PRO A 56 6.73 3.29 -6.31
N VAL A 57 6.25 2.49 -7.29
CA VAL A 57 7.06 1.62 -8.13
C VAL A 57 6.88 2.01 -9.59
N ILE A 58 7.97 2.32 -10.27
CA ILE A 58 7.97 2.66 -11.69
C ILE A 58 8.11 1.37 -12.50
N THR A 59 7.10 1.07 -13.31
CA THR A 59 7.04 -0.07 -14.21
C THR A 59 7.07 0.42 -15.66
N ARG A 60 7.17 -0.49 -16.61
CA ARG A 60 7.23 -0.17 -18.05
C ARG A 60 6.06 0.68 -18.54
N TYR A 61 4.86 0.41 -18.03
CA TYR A 61 3.64 1.10 -18.46
C TYR A 61 3.18 2.19 -17.50
N THR A 62 4.01 2.57 -16.52
CA THR A 62 3.74 3.69 -15.64
C THR A 62 3.75 5.01 -16.43
N GLN A 63 2.61 5.70 -16.46
CA GLN A 63 2.46 6.97 -17.19
C GLN A 63 2.90 8.18 -16.36
N VAL A 64 2.81 8.12 -15.05
CA VAL A 64 3.09 9.21 -14.11
C VAL A 64 4.45 9.00 -13.48
N GLN A 65 5.44 9.81 -13.87
CA GLN A 65 6.81 9.70 -13.36
C GLN A 65 7.12 10.68 -12.23
N LYS A 66 6.34 11.75 -12.08
CA LYS A 66 6.54 12.75 -11.04
C LYS A 66 5.39 12.71 -10.04
N LEU A 67 5.71 12.47 -8.80
CA LEU A 67 4.77 12.49 -7.69
C LEU A 67 4.94 13.77 -6.88
N ASN A 68 3.83 14.33 -6.45
CA ASN A 68 3.83 15.41 -5.47
C ASN A 68 3.80 14.78 -4.06
N ALA A 69 4.98 14.63 -3.46
CA ALA A 69 5.14 13.99 -2.16
C ALA A 69 4.38 14.74 -1.05
N GLU A 70 4.38 16.07 -1.06
CA GLU A 70 3.66 16.89 -0.07
C GLU A 70 2.15 16.64 -0.13
N ARG A 71 1.59 16.56 -1.35
CA ARG A 71 0.17 16.26 -1.54
C ARG A 71 -0.17 14.84 -1.07
N MET A 72 0.67 13.86 -1.36
CA MET A 72 0.46 12.50 -0.90
C MET A 72 0.53 12.41 0.62
N GLN A 73 1.48 13.08 1.25
CA GLN A 73 1.58 13.17 2.70
C GLN A 73 0.33 13.83 3.32
N ALA A 74 -0.17 14.90 2.72
CA ALA A 74 -1.40 15.55 3.16
C ALA A 74 -2.61 14.60 3.06
N ASN A 75 -2.75 13.86 1.95
CA ASN A 75 -3.82 12.88 1.78
C ASN A 75 -3.74 11.73 2.80
N MET A 76 -2.53 11.24 3.12
CA MET A 76 -2.35 10.21 4.15
C MET A 76 -2.75 10.72 5.53
N LEU A 77 -2.33 11.94 5.87
CA LEU A 77 -2.66 12.57 7.15
C LEU A 77 -4.17 12.79 7.28
N GLU A 78 -4.82 13.34 6.26
CA GLU A 78 -6.27 13.56 6.23
C GLU A 78 -7.04 12.24 6.41
N ALA A 79 -6.63 11.19 5.69
CA ALA A 79 -7.27 9.87 5.82
C ALA A 79 -7.10 9.30 7.24
N ALA A 80 -5.90 9.41 7.82
CA ALA A 80 -5.65 8.96 9.19
C ALA A 80 -6.51 9.72 10.20
N GLU A 81 -6.63 11.05 10.07
CA GLU A 81 -7.48 11.89 10.93
C GLU A 81 -8.96 11.51 10.83
N GLN A 82 -9.48 11.34 9.60
CA GLN A 82 -10.88 10.97 9.36
C GLN A 82 -11.25 9.60 9.92
N CYS A 83 -10.31 8.65 9.88
CA CYS A 83 -10.53 7.28 10.36
C CYS A 83 -10.06 7.05 11.80
N GLY A 84 -9.56 8.08 12.48
CA GLY A 84 -9.09 7.99 13.87
C GLY A 84 -7.85 7.09 14.02
N ILE A 85 -7.07 6.94 12.95
CA ILE A 85 -5.81 6.21 12.92
C ILE A 85 -4.73 7.10 13.53
N LEU A 86 -3.98 6.58 14.51
CA LEU A 86 -2.95 7.36 15.21
C LEU A 86 -1.57 7.27 14.54
N THR A 87 -1.36 6.30 13.67
CA THR A 87 -0.11 6.10 12.92
C THR A 87 -0.32 6.48 11.46
N VAL A 88 0.36 7.56 11.01
CA VAL A 88 0.36 7.93 9.60
C VAL A 88 1.41 7.09 8.89
N PRO A 89 1.08 6.43 7.76
CA PRO A 89 2.05 5.66 7.01
C PRO A 89 3.23 6.50 6.52
N GLU A 90 4.38 5.86 6.38
CA GLU A 90 5.51 6.45 5.66
C GLU A 90 5.39 6.18 4.16
N MET A 91 6.00 7.06 3.36
CA MET A 91 6.06 6.90 1.91
C MET A 91 7.50 6.95 1.41
N GLY A 92 7.87 5.92 0.66
CA GLY A 92 9.18 5.83 0.00
C GLY A 92 9.32 6.74 -1.21
N ALA A 93 10.55 7.03 -1.60
CA ALA A 93 10.83 7.64 -2.90
C ALA A 93 10.52 6.64 -4.03
N PRO A 94 10.09 7.12 -5.22
CA PRO A 94 9.84 6.23 -6.36
C PRO A 94 11.05 5.37 -6.71
N ILE A 95 10.83 4.06 -6.91
CA ILE A 95 11.85 3.08 -7.27
C ILE A 95 11.44 2.32 -8.54
N ALA A 96 12.41 1.96 -9.39
CA ALA A 96 12.14 1.08 -10.53
C ALA A 96 11.85 -0.34 -10.05
N LEU A 97 10.93 -1.05 -10.74
CA LEU A 97 10.53 -2.41 -10.37
C LEU A 97 11.73 -3.37 -10.29
N GLU A 98 12.60 -3.35 -11.28
CA GLU A 98 13.78 -4.21 -11.33
C GLU A 98 14.68 -3.96 -10.13
N ARG A 99 14.95 -2.68 -9.82
CA ARG A 99 15.78 -2.30 -8.67
C ARG A 99 15.17 -2.74 -7.35
N MET A 100 13.87 -2.56 -7.19
CA MET A 100 13.12 -3.04 -6.02
C MET A 100 13.30 -4.55 -5.84
N LEU A 101 13.13 -5.34 -6.91
CA LEU A 101 13.26 -6.80 -6.87
C LEU A 101 14.70 -7.28 -6.63
N GLU A 102 15.71 -6.52 -7.07
CA GLU A 102 17.12 -6.79 -6.79
C GLU A 102 17.47 -6.57 -5.32
N THR A 103 16.97 -5.48 -4.72
CA THR A 103 17.30 -5.13 -3.32
C THR A 103 16.41 -5.85 -2.32
N TRP A 104 15.28 -6.42 -2.74
CA TRP A 104 14.30 -7.07 -1.88
C TRP A 104 14.88 -8.05 -0.85
N PRO A 105 15.75 -9.00 -1.23
CA PRO A 105 16.28 -9.97 -0.27
C PRO A 105 17.10 -9.35 0.87
N LEU A 106 17.71 -8.20 0.63
CA LEU A 106 18.52 -7.47 1.61
C LEU A 106 17.69 -6.55 2.50
N GLU A 107 16.71 -5.86 1.92
CA GLU A 107 15.93 -4.82 2.59
C GLU A 107 14.66 -5.36 3.26
N GLN A 108 14.04 -6.37 2.66
CA GLN A 108 12.74 -6.91 3.09
C GLN A 108 12.81 -8.32 3.68
N SER A 109 13.99 -8.95 3.63
CA SER A 109 14.35 -10.24 4.22
C SER A 109 13.24 -11.33 4.18
N ASN A 110 12.31 -11.36 5.12
CA ASN A 110 11.26 -12.38 5.24
C ASN A 110 9.88 -11.94 4.72
N ARG A 111 9.76 -10.72 4.16
CA ARG A 111 8.49 -10.19 3.66
C ARG A 111 8.06 -10.88 2.37
N VAL A 112 6.79 -11.25 2.28
CA VAL A 112 6.18 -11.76 1.04
C VAL A 112 5.65 -10.59 0.23
N LEU A 113 5.95 -10.57 -1.06
CA LEU A 113 5.38 -9.66 -2.03
C LEU A 113 4.18 -10.34 -2.72
N ILE A 114 2.97 -9.92 -2.37
CA ILE A 114 1.75 -10.36 -3.01
C ILE A 114 1.59 -9.58 -4.31
N PHE A 115 1.81 -10.25 -5.42
CA PHE A 115 1.70 -9.69 -6.75
C PHE A 115 0.27 -9.88 -7.28
N CYS A 116 -0.50 -8.81 -7.39
CA CYS A 116 -1.84 -8.84 -7.97
C CYS A 116 -1.74 -8.95 -9.49
N ASP A 117 -1.83 -10.18 -9.99
CA ASP A 117 -1.71 -10.52 -11.40
C ASP A 117 -3.08 -10.84 -12.00
N GLU A 118 -3.53 -10.01 -12.94
CA GLU A 118 -4.82 -10.19 -13.63
C GLU A 118 -4.89 -11.46 -14.50
N LEU A 119 -3.72 -12.01 -14.88
CA LEU A 119 -3.61 -13.23 -15.67
C LEU A 119 -3.30 -14.47 -14.81
N ALA A 120 -3.24 -14.34 -13.49
CA ALA A 120 -3.06 -15.50 -12.63
C ALA A 120 -4.28 -16.42 -12.69
N GLU A 121 -4.05 -17.72 -12.93
CA GLU A 121 -5.11 -18.72 -13.07
C GLU A 121 -5.79 -19.04 -11.73
N ALA A 122 -5.03 -18.99 -10.63
CA ALA A 122 -5.56 -19.31 -9.32
C ALA A 122 -6.22 -18.07 -8.67
N PRO A 123 -7.53 -18.13 -8.35
CA PRO A 123 -8.18 -17.06 -7.60
C PRO A 123 -7.57 -16.94 -6.19
N ALA A 124 -7.72 -15.77 -5.59
CA ALA A 124 -7.42 -15.57 -4.18
C ALA A 124 -8.12 -16.67 -3.36
N SER A 125 -7.35 -17.59 -2.81
CA SER A 125 -7.89 -18.64 -1.96
C SER A 125 -7.45 -18.43 -0.52
N ALA A 126 -8.34 -18.72 0.42
CA ALA A 126 -8.01 -18.75 1.83
C ALA A 126 -6.77 -19.60 2.11
N GLN A 127 -6.63 -20.74 1.42
CA GLN A 127 -5.51 -21.68 1.58
C GLN A 127 -4.17 -21.06 1.12
N GLY A 128 -4.15 -20.34 0.01
CA GLY A 128 -2.95 -19.68 -0.48
C GLY A 128 -2.47 -18.56 0.46
N LEU A 129 -3.40 -17.77 0.99
CA LEU A 129 -3.07 -16.71 1.93
C LEU A 129 -2.70 -17.24 3.32
N THR A 130 -3.38 -18.26 3.83
CA THR A 130 -3.03 -18.86 5.14
C THR A 130 -1.65 -19.54 5.13
N ALA A 131 -1.14 -19.96 3.98
CA ALA A 131 0.22 -20.49 3.86
C ALA A 131 1.33 -19.46 4.14
N ILE A 132 1.00 -18.17 4.05
CA ILE A 132 1.92 -17.04 4.30
C ILE A 132 1.55 -16.26 5.56
N ASP A 133 0.56 -16.75 6.35
CA ASP A 133 0.13 -16.11 7.60
C ASP A 133 1.30 -15.98 8.59
N GLY A 134 1.33 -14.87 9.33
CA GLY A 134 2.38 -14.57 10.30
C GLY A 134 3.69 -14.02 9.67
N ARG A 135 3.75 -13.88 8.35
CA ARG A 135 4.89 -13.21 7.68
C ARG A 135 4.58 -11.73 7.43
N PRO A 136 5.59 -10.85 7.44
CA PRO A 136 5.45 -9.49 6.93
C PRO A 136 4.96 -9.49 5.48
N LEU A 137 4.03 -8.60 5.13
CA LEU A 137 3.39 -8.60 3.81
C LEU A 137 3.58 -7.28 3.08
N ALA A 138 3.70 -7.39 1.78
CA ALA A 138 3.59 -6.26 0.86
C ALA A 138 2.69 -6.64 -0.32
N VAL A 139 1.92 -5.68 -0.83
CA VAL A 139 1.03 -5.86 -1.98
C VAL A 139 1.55 -5.04 -3.14
N LEU A 140 1.68 -5.62 -4.31
CA LEU A 140 2.09 -4.92 -5.54
C LEU A 140 0.91 -4.76 -6.49
N ILE A 141 0.60 -3.51 -6.81
CA ILE A 141 -0.45 -3.12 -7.76
C ILE A 141 0.18 -2.43 -8.97
N GLY A 142 -0.11 -2.94 -10.15
CA GLY A 142 0.35 -2.37 -11.42
C GLY A 142 -0.38 -1.10 -11.86
N PRO A 143 0.11 -0.45 -12.94
CA PRO A 143 -0.57 0.66 -13.58
C PRO A 143 -1.79 0.18 -14.38
N GLU A 144 -2.54 1.13 -14.96
CA GLU A 144 -3.71 0.82 -15.80
C GLU A 144 -3.38 -0.05 -17.03
N GLY A 145 -2.14 -0.03 -17.50
CA GLY A 145 -1.65 -0.87 -18.61
C GLY A 145 -1.11 -2.23 -18.16
N GLY A 146 -1.23 -2.59 -16.88
CA GLY A 146 -0.69 -3.83 -16.33
C GLY A 146 0.84 -3.87 -16.31
N PHE A 147 1.39 -5.07 -16.18
CA PHE A 147 2.82 -5.35 -16.28
C PHE A 147 3.17 -5.90 -17.66
N SER A 148 4.36 -5.59 -18.16
CA SER A 148 4.87 -6.23 -19.38
C SER A 148 5.12 -7.72 -19.14
N GLU A 149 5.25 -8.48 -20.22
CA GLU A 149 5.53 -9.92 -20.15
C GLU A 149 6.86 -10.19 -19.43
N ASP A 150 7.90 -9.40 -19.73
CA ASP A 150 9.19 -9.50 -19.07
C ASP A 150 9.11 -9.21 -17.56
N GLU A 151 8.37 -8.16 -17.17
CA GLU A 151 8.14 -7.84 -15.76
C GLU A 151 7.37 -8.94 -15.03
N ARG A 152 6.36 -9.52 -15.67
CA ARG A 152 5.61 -10.65 -15.11
C ARG A 152 6.49 -11.88 -14.93
N HIS A 153 7.27 -12.25 -15.95
CA HIS A 153 8.24 -13.33 -15.84
C HIS A 153 9.25 -13.09 -14.74
N LEU A 154 9.77 -11.86 -14.61
CA LEU A 154 10.69 -11.49 -13.57
C LEU A 154 10.06 -11.63 -12.17
N LEU A 155 8.84 -11.15 -11.97
CA LEU A 155 8.08 -11.29 -10.72
C LEU A 155 7.86 -12.76 -10.37
N HIS A 156 7.36 -13.57 -11.30
CA HIS A 156 7.14 -15.01 -11.07
C HIS A 156 8.41 -15.80 -10.80
N SER A 157 9.58 -15.31 -11.24
CA SER A 157 10.87 -15.96 -10.96
C SER A 157 11.37 -15.79 -9.52
N LYS A 158 10.76 -14.92 -8.73
CA LYS A 158 11.23 -14.59 -7.37
C LYS A 158 10.53 -15.46 -6.33
N SER A 159 11.30 -16.11 -5.46
CA SER A 159 10.79 -16.99 -4.40
C SER A 159 9.99 -16.27 -3.30
N PHE A 160 10.15 -14.97 -3.16
CA PHE A 160 9.42 -14.14 -2.21
C PHE A 160 8.12 -13.54 -2.79
N VAL A 161 7.85 -13.77 -4.08
CA VAL A 161 6.63 -13.31 -4.75
C VAL A 161 5.55 -14.38 -4.67
N HIS A 162 4.36 -13.98 -4.28
CA HIS A 162 3.14 -14.78 -4.28
C HIS A 162 2.11 -14.13 -5.20
N ALA A 163 1.81 -14.77 -6.33
CA ALA A 163 0.83 -14.24 -7.28
C ALA A 163 -0.59 -14.44 -6.74
N LEU A 164 -1.42 -13.41 -6.86
CA LEU A 164 -2.81 -13.38 -6.40
C LEU A 164 -3.72 -12.86 -7.51
N SER A 165 -4.71 -13.65 -7.91
CA SER A 165 -5.79 -13.19 -8.78
C SER A 165 -6.93 -12.59 -7.94
N LEU A 166 -7.39 -11.41 -8.33
CA LEU A 166 -8.54 -10.74 -7.70
C LEU A 166 -9.88 -11.11 -8.35
N GLY A 167 -9.92 -12.21 -9.09
CA GLY A 167 -11.13 -12.73 -9.72
C GLY A 167 -11.18 -12.47 -11.23
N PRO A 168 -12.30 -12.83 -11.90
CA PRO A 168 -12.39 -12.93 -13.36
C PRO A 168 -12.56 -11.57 -14.07
N ARG A 169 -12.66 -10.48 -13.34
CA ARG A 169 -12.84 -9.14 -13.93
C ARG A 169 -11.55 -8.35 -13.84
N ILE A 170 -11.22 -7.63 -14.90
CA ILE A 170 -10.15 -6.64 -14.87
C ILE A 170 -10.60 -5.48 -13.97
N LEU A 171 -9.92 -5.30 -12.84
CA LEU A 171 -10.14 -4.19 -11.94
C LEU A 171 -9.25 -3.00 -12.33
N ARG A 172 -9.73 -1.80 -12.11
CA ARG A 172 -8.86 -0.62 -12.15
C ARG A 172 -7.87 -0.69 -11.00
N ALA A 173 -6.68 -0.11 -11.18
CA ALA A 173 -5.60 -0.21 -10.19
C ALA A 173 -5.99 0.29 -8.80
N ASP A 174 -6.74 1.40 -8.69
CA ASP A 174 -7.29 1.92 -7.44
C ASP A 174 -8.28 0.93 -6.79
N THR A 175 -9.15 0.32 -7.58
CA THR A 175 -10.07 -0.74 -7.10
C THR A 175 -9.31 -2.01 -6.71
N ALA A 176 -8.29 -2.40 -7.50
CA ALA A 176 -7.46 -3.57 -7.21
C ALA A 176 -6.72 -3.41 -5.87
N ALA A 177 -6.21 -2.22 -5.58
CA ALA A 177 -5.56 -1.92 -4.30
C ALA A 177 -6.52 -2.14 -3.12
N VAL A 178 -7.73 -1.57 -3.18
CA VAL A 178 -8.74 -1.74 -2.11
C VAL A 178 -9.13 -3.21 -1.98
N ALA A 179 -9.41 -3.90 -3.09
CA ALA A 179 -9.82 -5.31 -3.07
C ALA A 179 -8.71 -6.21 -2.47
N ALA A 180 -7.47 -6.03 -2.90
CA ALA A 180 -6.34 -6.80 -2.40
C ALA A 180 -6.11 -6.59 -0.90
N LEU A 181 -6.08 -5.33 -0.46
CA LEU A 181 -5.91 -4.99 0.96
C LEU A 181 -7.06 -5.57 1.80
N ALA A 182 -8.32 -5.43 1.35
CA ALA A 182 -9.48 -5.98 2.06
C ALA A 182 -9.42 -7.51 2.20
N ILE A 183 -9.04 -8.23 1.13
CA ILE A 183 -8.88 -9.68 1.15
C ILE A 183 -7.77 -10.07 2.13
N ILE A 184 -6.61 -9.42 2.08
CA ILE A 184 -5.50 -9.71 2.98
C ILE A 184 -5.91 -9.47 4.43
N GLN A 185 -6.52 -8.32 4.73
CA GLN A 185 -6.98 -8.00 6.08
C GLN A 185 -8.01 -8.99 6.61
N ALA A 186 -8.91 -9.49 5.75
CA ALA A 186 -9.92 -10.45 6.14
C ALA A 186 -9.39 -11.86 6.39
N PHE A 187 -8.34 -12.29 5.67
CA PHE A 187 -7.82 -13.66 5.80
C PHE A 187 -6.64 -13.79 6.75
N ILE A 188 -5.74 -12.81 6.77
CA ILE A 188 -4.47 -12.87 7.49
C ILE A 188 -4.08 -11.55 8.19
N GLY A 189 -4.98 -10.57 8.20
CA GLY A 189 -4.78 -9.26 8.81
C GLY A 189 -5.63 -9.03 10.07
N ASP A 190 -5.99 -7.78 10.31
CA ASP A 190 -6.66 -7.30 11.52
C ASP A 190 -8.20 -7.29 11.44
N TYR A 191 -8.81 -7.75 10.32
CA TYR A 191 -10.27 -7.90 10.21
C TYR A 191 -10.80 -9.25 10.70
N ARG A 192 -9.94 -10.16 11.15
CA ARG A 192 -10.31 -11.48 11.67
C ARG A 192 -10.42 -11.55 13.20
#